data_1074fd59c987bb3bf89fe50ee7a0d4fb
#
_entry.id   1074fd59c987bb3bf89fe50ee7a0d4fb
#
_cell.length_a   1.000
_cell.length_b   1.000
_cell.length_c   1.000
_cell.angle_alpha   90.00
_cell.angle_beta   90.00
_cell.angle_gamma   90.00
#
_symmetry.space_group_name_H-M   'P 1'
#
loop_
_entity.id
_entity.type
_entity.pdbx_description
1 polymer ?
#
loop_
_entity_poly.entity_id
_entity_poly.type
_entity_poly.pdbx_seq_one_letter_code
_entity_poly.pdbx_strand_id
1 'polypeptide(L)'
;MNPSDADLFWKLRADMVLMRVFEEKAGQMYGLRKIGGFCHLYNGQEAVAAGVASAMDYSKDYVLTGYRDHGHALAAGMEPKTIMPELYGKITGCT
;
A
#
# COMPACT_ATOMS: atom_id res chain seq x y z
N MET A 1 14.59 10.41 21.93
CA MET A 1 14.20 10.50 20.49
C MET A 1 14.21 11.96 20.09
N ASN A 2 14.97 12.34 19.05
CA ASN A 2 14.96 13.71 18.57
C ASN A 2 13.72 13.97 17.68
N PRO A 3 13.42 15.25 17.35
CA PRO A 3 12.22 15.55 16.56
C PRO A 3 12.15 14.85 15.20
N SER A 4 13.29 14.67 14.49
CA SER A 4 13.26 13.98 13.20
C SER A 4 13.00 12.48 13.34
N ASP A 5 13.44 11.86 14.42
CA ASP A 5 13.11 10.45 14.70
C ASP A 5 11.64 10.31 15.06
N ALA A 6 11.08 11.27 15.81
CA ALA A 6 9.67 11.27 16.14
C ALA A 6 8.81 11.43 14.88
N ASP A 7 9.20 12.33 13.97
CA ASP A 7 8.48 12.54 12.71
C ASP A 7 8.52 11.28 11.84
N LEU A 8 9.67 10.62 11.76
CA LEU A 8 9.79 9.36 11.01
C LEU A 8 8.90 8.27 11.63
N PHE A 9 8.89 8.16 12.95
CA PHE A 9 8.05 7.18 13.64
C PHE A 9 6.58 7.36 13.30
N TRP A 10 6.09 8.61 13.37
CA TRP A 10 4.69 8.89 13.07
C TRP A 10 4.34 8.65 11.60
N LYS A 11 5.28 8.95 10.69
CA LYS A 11 5.08 8.68 9.26
C LYS A 11 4.98 7.18 9.00
N LEU A 12 5.89 6.39 9.58
CA LEU A 12 5.87 4.94 9.42
C LEU A 12 4.56 4.35 9.96
N ARG A 13 4.11 4.83 11.13
CA ARG A 13 2.85 4.39 11.70
C ARG A 13 1.67 4.73 10.79
N ALA A 14 1.64 5.96 10.26
CA ALA A 14 0.57 6.38 9.37
C ALA A 14 0.52 5.53 8.10
N ASP A 15 1.67 5.24 7.50
CA ASP A 15 1.75 4.40 6.31
C ASP A 15 1.26 2.98 6.61
N MET A 16 1.64 2.42 7.75
CA MET A 16 1.23 1.07 8.13
C MET A 16 -0.28 0.99 8.40
N VAL A 17 -0.85 2.00 9.05
CA VAL A 17 -2.29 2.06 9.29
C VAL A 17 -3.05 2.17 7.97
N LEU A 18 -2.59 3.02 7.07
CA LEU A 18 -3.20 3.17 5.75
C LEU A 18 -3.20 1.84 4.99
N MET A 19 -2.06 1.14 4.98
CA MET A 19 -1.96 -0.16 4.32
C MET A 19 -2.92 -1.18 4.93
N ARG A 20 -3.00 -1.25 6.26
CA ARG A 20 -3.88 -2.19 6.94
C ARG A 20 -5.35 -1.91 6.62
N VAL A 21 -5.76 -0.65 6.70
CA VAL A 21 -7.15 -0.27 6.43
C VAL A 21 -7.50 -0.55 4.96
N PHE A 22 -6.60 -0.20 4.04
CA PHE A 22 -6.82 -0.47 2.62
C PHE A 22 -6.98 -1.98 2.36
N GLU A 23 -6.08 -2.79 2.92
CA GLU A 23 -6.09 -4.24 2.67
C GLU A 23 -7.30 -4.92 3.31
N GLU A 24 -7.72 -4.48 4.48
CA GLU A 24 -8.94 -4.99 5.10
C GLU A 24 -10.16 -4.67 4.23
N LYS A 25 -10.22 -3.46 3.68
CA LYS A 25 -11.31 -3.08 2.78
C LYS A 25 -11.26 -3.87 1.49
N ALA A 26 -10.07 -4.06 0.92
CA ALA A 26 -9.89 -4.87 -0.29
C ALA A 26 -10.34 -6.32 -0.04
N GLY A 27 -9.97 -6.90 1.10
CA GLY A 27 -10.40 -8.25 1.47
C GLY A 27 -11.91 -8.36 1.61
N GLN A 28 -12.54 -7.34 2.21
CA GLN A 28 -13.99 -7.29 2.34
C GLN A 28 -14.66 -7.23 0.96
N MET A 29 -14.16 -6.38 0.06
CA MET A 29 -14.71 -6.25 -1.28
C MET A 29 -14.49 -7.50 -2.13
N TYR A 30 -13.36 -8.19 -1.94
CA TYR A 30 -13.11 -9.48 -2.57
C TYR A 30 -14.14 -10.52 -2.11
N GLY A 31 -14.43 -10.56 -0.81
CA GLY A 31 -15.45 -11.44 -0.27
C GLY A 31 -16.85 -11.15 -0.81
N LEU A 32 -17.12 -9.89 -1.18
CA LEU A 32 -18.38 -9.49 -1.83
C LEU A 32 -18.35 -9.69 -3.35
N ARG A 33 -17.30 -10.26 -3.90
CA ARG A 33 -17.11 -10.54 -5.33
C ARG A 33 -17.04 -9.27 -6.19
N LYS A 34 -16.59 -8.14 -5.60
CA LYS A 34 -16.37 -6.89 -6.33
C LYS A 34 -15.02 -6.88 -7.02
N ILE A 35 -14.07 -7.68 -6.54
CA ILE A 35 -12.73 -7.81 -7.11
C ILE A 35 -12.63 -9.19 -7.75
N GLY A 36 -12.25 -9.23 -9.03
CA GLY A 36 -12.09 -10.49 -9.76
C GLY A 36 -10.69 -11.08 -9.60
N GLY A 37 -10.56 -12.36 -9.98
CA GLY A 37 -9.28 -13.05 -9.93
C GLY A 37 -8.82 -13.33 -8.50
N PHE A 38 -7.51 -13.44 -8.33
CA PHE A 38 -6.92 -13.63 -7.01
C PHE A 38 -6.57 -12.29 -6.38
N CYS A 39 -6.83 -12.16 -5.08
CA CYS A 39 -6.48 -10.98 -4.29
C CYS A 39 -5.51 -11.41 -3.21
N HIS A 40 -4.24 -11.02 -3.37
CA HIS A 40 -3.19 -11.31 -2.38
C HIS A 40 -3.01 -10.11 -1.47
N LEU A 41 -3.44 -10.23 -0.21
CA LEU A 41 -3.40 -9.13 0.75
C LEU A 41 -2.02 -8.97 1.37
N TYR A 42 -1.70 -7.75 1.77
CA TYR A 42 -0.44 -7.40 2.40
C TYR A 42 -0.53 -7.37 3.93
N ASN A 43 -1.64 -7.80 4.51
CA ASN A 43 -1.85 -7.77 5.96
C ASN A 43 -0.74 -8.50 6.70
N GLY A 44 -0.23 -7.87 7.75
CA GLY A 44 0.87 -8.40 8.55
C GLY A 44 2.25 -8.06 8.03
N GLN A 45 2.37 -7.46 6.85
CA GLN A 45 3.65 -7.12 6.21
C GLN A 45 3.85 -5.62 6.06
N GLU A 46 3.04 -4.80 6.72
CA GLU A 46 3.03 -3.35 6.56
C GLU A 46 4.39 -2.73 6.94
N ALA A 47 5.03 -3.27 7.98
CA ALA A 47 6.32 -2.75 8.41
C ALA A 47 7.41 -2.94 7.36
N VAL A 48 7.33 -4.02 6.56
CA VAL A 48 8.30 -4.26 5.49
C VAL A 48 8.19 -3.16 4.44
N ALA A 49 6.99 -2.90 3.94
CA ALA A 49 6.79 -1.87 2.91
C ALA A 49 7.12 -0.48 3.44
N ALA A 50 6.64 -0.14 4.64
CA ALA A 50 6.89 1.18 5.23
C ALA A 50 8.38 1.41 5.49
N GLY A 51 9.08 0.40 6.01
CA GLY A 51 10.50 0.50 6.29
C GLY A 51 11.35 0.66 5.03
N VAL A 52 11.09 -0.16 4.02
CA VAL A 52 11.81 -0.07 2.73
C VAL A 52 11.54 1.28 2.07
N ALA A 53 10.27 1.70 2.03
CA ALA A 53 9.89 2.97 1.41
C ALA A 53 10.59 4.16 2.09
N SER A 54 10.77 4.13 3.41
CA SER A 54 11.40 5.21 4.15
C SER A 54 12.88 5.41 3.79
N ALA A 55 13.53 4.36 3.26
CA ALA A 55 14.94 4.40 2.85
C ALA A 55 15.13 4.67 1.35
N MET A 56 14.04 4.76 0.58
CA MET A 56 14.11 4.92 -0.87
C MET A 56 13.98 6.38 -1.28
N ASP A 57 14.62 6.70 -2.39
CA ASP A 57 14.46 7.98 -3.09
C ASP A 57 13.76 7.69 -4.41
N TYR A 58 12.45 7.90 -4.46
CA TYR A 58 11.64 7.56 -5.64
C TYR A 58 11.95 8.44 -6.86
N SER A 59 12.75 9.48 -6.71
CA SER A 59 13.25 10.23 -7.86
C SER A 59 14.37 9.49 -8.59
N LYS A 60 14.99 8.49 -7.96
CA LYS A 60 16.13 7.73 -8.49
C LYS A 60 15.93 6.23 -8.46
N ASP A 61 15.15 5.73 -7.49
CA ASP A 61 15.02 4.32 -7.22
C ASP A 61 13.75 3.75 -7.85
N TYR A 62 13.78 2.47 -8.18
CA TYR A 62 12.63 1.74 -8.72
C TYR A 62 12.30 0.57 -7.81
N VAL A 63 11.01 0.21 -7.77
CA VAL A 63 10.53 -0.97 -7.04
C VAL A 63 9.94 -1.95 -8.03
N LEU A 64 10.45 -3.18 -8.01
CA LEU A 64 9.86 -4.29 -8.76
C LEU A 64 9.26 -5.26 -7.75
N THR A 65 7.98 -5.55 -7.92
CA THR A 65 7.26 -6.46 -7.03
C THR A 65 6.52 -7.52 -7.83
N GLY A 66 6.19 -8.62 -7.18
CA GLY A 66 5.35 -9.64 -7.75
C GLY A 66 3.90 -9.44 -7.34
N TYR A 67 3.41 -10.32 -6.47
CA TYR A 67 2.09 -10.19 -5.87
C TYR A 67 2.20 -9.59 -4.46
N ARG A 68 1.05 -9.25 -3.85
CA ARG A 68 0.99 -8.54 -2.56
C ARG A 68 1.70 -7.19 -2.61
N ASP A 69 1.47 -6.46 -3.69
CA ASP A 69 2.18 -5.21 -3.95
C ASP A 69 1.40 -3.94 -3.58
N HIS A 70 0.18 -4.07 -3.05
CA HIS A 70 -0.63 -2.91 -2.65
C HIS A 70 0.06 -2.06 -1.59
N GLY A 71 0.70 -2.71 -0.59
CA GLY A 71 1.44 -1.99 0.44
C GLY A 71 2.59 -1.19 -0.12
N HIS A 72 3.34 -1.74 -1.08
CA HIS A 72 4.43 -1.02 -1.73
C HIS A 72 3.92 0.18 -2.51
N ALA A 73 2.79 0.02 -3.23
CA ALA A 73 2.18 1.12 -3.98
C ALA A 73 1.73 2.25 -3.05
N LEU A 74 1.06 1.92 -1.94
CA LEU A 74 0.62 2.90 -0.96
C LEU A 74 1.79 3.61 -0.29
N ALA A 75 2.82 2.86 0.08
CA ALA A 75 4.02 3.42 0.72
C ALA A 75 4.78 4.35 -0.23
N ALA A 76 4.72 4.08 -1.54
CA ALA A 76 5.33 4.93 -2.56
C ALA A 76 4.53 6.21 -2.82
N GLY A 77 3.36 6.36 -2.23
CA GLY A 77 2.56 7.57 -2.34
C GLY A 77 1.37 7.50 -3.28
N MET A 78 1.05 6.33 -3.84
CA MET A 78 -0.16 6.17 -4.65
C MET A 78 -1.40 6.31 -3.78
N GLU A 79 -2.40 7.03 -4.28
CA GLU A 79 -3.63 7.23 -3.52
C GLU A 79 -4.52 5.98 -3.58
N PRO A 80 -5.14 5.58 -2.44
CA PRO A 80 -6.04 4.42 -2.42
C PRO A 80 -7.16 4.50 -3.44
N LYS A 81 -7.63 5.70 -3.75
CA LYS A 81 -8.71 5.92 -4.73
C LYS A 81 -8.32 5.55 -6.16
N THR A 82 -7.03 5.37 -6.44
CA THR A 82 -6.54 4.90 -7.76
C THR A 82 -6.26 3.41 -7.77
N ILE A 83 -5.90 2.85 -6.62
CA ILE A 83 -5.56 1.42 -6.50
C ILE A 83 -6.83 0.57 -6.42
N MET A 84 -7.82 0.99 -5.63
CA MET A 84 -9.03 0.21 -5.46
C MET A 84 -9.82 0.04 -6.78
N PRO A 85 -10.00 1.09 -7.62
CA PRO A 85 -10.64 0.90 -8.93
C PRO A 85 -9.87 -0.06 -9.83
N GLU A 86 -8.54 -0.09 -9.74
CA GLU A 86 -7.73 -1.04 -10.50
C GLU A 86 -8.08 -2.48 -10.11
N LEU A 87 -8.24 -2.76 -8.81
CA LEU A 87 -8.63 -4.08 -8.33
C LEU A 87 -10.02 -4.47 -8.82
N TYR A 88 -10.90 -3.49 -8.99
CA TYR A 88 -12.25 -3.70 -9.53
C TYR A 88 -12.27 -3.84 -11.04
N GLY A 89 -11.15 -3.61 -11.72
CA GLY A 89 -11.07 -3.61 -13.17
C GLY A 89 -11.74 -2.40 -13.82
N LYS A 90 -11.72 -1.26 -13.13
CA LYS A 90 -12.35 -0.03 -13.61
C LYS A 90 -11.36 0.82 -14.39
N ILE A 91 -11.89 1.59 -15.35
CA ILE A 91 -11.10 2.49 -16.20
C ILE A 91 -10.40 3.59 -15.40
N THR A 92 -10.92 3.93 -14.22
CA THR A 92 -10.33 4.93 -13.33
C THR A 92 -9.19 4.38 -12.47
N GLY A 93 -8.76 3.14 -12.72
CA GLY A 93 -7.63 2.55 -12.03
C GLY A 93 -6.30 3.17 -12.42
N CYS A 94 -5.21 2.72 -11.76
CA CYS A 94 -3.88 3.31 -11.91
C CYS A 94 -3.07 2.77 -13.11
N THR A 95 -3.62 1.84 -13.86
CA THR A 95 -2.94 1.31 -15.08
C THR A 95 -3.74 1.50 -16.37
#